data_e7ec95c8c33bfbf49ca049cde19be4ee
#
_entry.id   e7ec95c8c33bfbf49ca049cde19be4ee
#
_cell.length_a   1.000
_cell.length_b   1.000
_cell.length_c   1.000
_cell.angle_alpha   90.00
_cell.angle_beta   90.00
_cell.angle_gamma   90.00
#
_symmetry.space_group_name_H-M   'P 1'
#
loop_
_entity.id
_entity.type
_entity.pdbx_description
1 polymer ?
#
loop_
_entity_poly.entity_id
_entity_poly.type
_entity_poly.pdbx_seq_one_letter_code
_entity_poly.pdbx_strand_id
1 'polypeptide(L)'
;MSINKRYTFVPLALMFLVAGASAAPRSKTQMKAVAIKLLGSARMKAAARGSFSIDTKAIKEMKVSEGYVVYGSEGNGFAVIATDDTSPAILGYSDTKFEPKSTNPNFEWWLSMVNEAVVSRAKASKVALVNKMPSGYGYAESVAALCETRWGQNKPYNNLCPTATDGTRTLTGCAATSTAQVLRYHRAPEHGIGSRTIYYPANNMSGTKISADFEKSKYDWNAMLETYDSKYSLEEGDAVALIMHDLGVAVGMEYGSETDGGSGALHENVAKGLQRYYGIEDAKYIVRKDYSDNEWMRIIYEQINNKQPLVYGGFDKSMGGHSFVLDGYDAEGKVHVNWGWDGNYDGYYD
;
A
#
# COMPACT_ATOMS: atom_id res chain seq x y z
N MET A 1 -57.44 -32.56 48.54
CA MET A 1 -58.02 -32.26 47.22
C MET A 1 -57.09 -31.23 46.58
N SER A 2 -56.16 -31.74 45.75
CA SER A 2 -55.08 -30.94 45.15
C SER A 2 -55.36 -30.79 43.68
N ILE A 3 -55.46 -29.52 43.21
CA ILE A 3 -55.72 -29.19 41.81
C ILE A 3 -54.38 -28.84 41.14
N ASN A 4 -53.84 -29.77 40.38
CA ASN A 4 -52.69 -29.53 39.51
C ASN A 4 -53.14 -28.77 38.25
N LYS A 5 -52.78 -27.48 38.15
CA LYS A 5 -52.83 -26.74 36.88
C LYS A 5 -51.58 -27.01 36.07
N ARG A 6 -51.72 -27.76 34.97
CA ARG A 6 -50.70 -27.91 33.94
C ARG A 6 -50.75 -26.66 33.04
N TYR A 7 -49.67 -25.88 33.05
CA TYR A 7 -49.42 -24.82 32.06
C TYR A 7 -48.73 -25.45 30.83
N THR A 8 -49.45 -25.46 29.73
CA THR A 8 -48.90 -25.86 28.42
C THR A 8 -48.15 -24.62 27.86
N PHE A 9 -46.82 -24.67 27.83
CA PHE A 9 -46.02 -23.71 27.09
C PHE A 9 -46.11 -24.06 25.60
N VAL A 10 -46.66 -23.14 24.81
CA VAL A 10 -46.58 -23.15 23.36
C VAL A 10 -45.34 -22.34 22.99
N PRO A 11 -44.31 -22.94 22.38
CA PRO A 11 -43.19 -22.15 21.93
C PRO A 11 -43.61 -21.31 20.70
N LEU A 12 -43.63 -20.01 20.85
CA LEU A 12 -43.77 -19.06 19.76
C LEU A 12 -42.47 -19.11 18.96
N ALA A 13 -42.43 -19.89 17.87
CA ALA A 13 -41.33 -19.88 16.91
C ALA A 13 -41.33 -18.52 16.21
N LEU A 14 -40.41 -17.64 16.64
CA LEU A 14 -40.09 -16.44 15.91
C LEU A 14 -39.34 -16.86 14.65
N MET A 15 -40.05 -16.99 13.54
CA MET A 15 -39.39 -17.07 12.21
C MET A 15 -38.78 -15.70 11.96
N PHE A 16 -37.44 -15.60 12.16
CA PHE A 16 -36.68 -14.56 11.53
C PHE A 16 -36.70 -14.81 10.02
N LEU A 17 -37.54 -14.09 9.32
CA LEU A 17 -37.40 -13.88 7.89
C LEU A 17 -36.04 -13.20 7.71
N VAL A 18 -35.01 -13.97 7.40
CA VAL A 18 -33.82 -13.46 6.77
C VAL A 18 -34.27 -13.03 5.38
N ALA A 19 -34.72 -11.77 5.28
CA ALA A 19 -34.84 -11.12 4.00
C ALA A 19 -33.44 -11.17 3.39
N GLY A 20 -33.26 -12.04 2.41
CA GLY A 20 -32.04 -12.06 1.60
C GLY A 20 -31.85 -10.65 1.08
N ALA A 21 -30.85 -9.95 1.58
CA ALA A 21 -30.48 -8.65 1.05
C ALA A 21 -30.09 -8.89 -0.42
N SER A 22 -30.98 -8.53 -1.34
CA SER A 22 -30.60 -8.53 -2.76
C SER A 22 -29.60 -7.43 -2.97
N ALA A 23 -28.49 -7.75 -3.63
CA ALA A 23 -27.50 -6.78 -4.06
C ALA A 23 -28.17 -5.58 -4.74
N ALA A 24 -27.86 -4.37 -4.30
CA ALA A 24 -28.45 -3.16 -4.84
C ALA A 24 -27.37 -2.10 -5.10
N PRO A 25 -27.43 -1.43 -6.27
CA PRO A 25 -26.57 -0.31 -6.55
C PRO A 25 -26.78 0.83 -5.54
N ARG A 26 -25.69 1.42 -5.05
CA ARG A 26 -25.78 2.64 -4.24
C ARG A 26 -26.08 3.84 -5.13
N SER A 27 -27.04 4.64 -4.73
CA SER A 27 -27.31 5.91 -5.42
C SER A 27 -26.13 6.89 -5.26
N LYS A 28 -26.00 7.83 -6.19
CA LYS A 28 -24.99 8.91 -6.10
C LYS A 28 -25.09 9.70 -4.80
N THR A 29 -26.32 9.95 -4.34
CA THR A 29 -26.58 10.65 -3.07
C THR A 29 -26.06 9.86 -1.87
N GLN A 30 -26.28 8.55 -1.83
CA GLN A 30 -25.78 7.68 -0.76
C GLN A 30 -24.24 7.65 -0.76
N MET A 31 -23.61 7.44 -1.92
CA MET A 31 -22.15 7.43 -2.05
C MET A 31 -21.52 8.76 -1.61
N LYS A 32 -22.05 9.89 -2.07
CA LYS A 32 -21.58 11.21 -1.67
C LYS A 32 -21.73 11.45 -0.17
N ALA A 33 -22.85 11.03 0.43
CA ALA A 33 -23.08 11.16 1.87
C ALA A 33 -22.05 10.35 2.69
N VAL A 34 -21.71 9.13 2.24
CA VAL A 34 -20.64 8.30 2.84
C VAL A 34 -19.29 9.02 2.77
N ALA A 35 -18.93 9.55 1.60
CA ALA A 35 -17.67 10.27 1.41
C ALA A 35 -17.58 11.53 2.30
N ILE A 36 -18.63 12.34 2.34
CA ILE A 36 -18.71 13.55 3.20
C ILE A 36 -18.54 13.17 4.68
N LYS A 37 -19.26 12.14 5.14
CA LYS A 37 -19.18 11.67 6.53
C LYS A 37 -17.75 11.21 6.87
N LEU A 38 -17.10 10.45 5.99
CA LEU A 38 -15.74 9.96 6.20
C LEU A 38 -14.74 11.10 6.22
N LEU A 39 -14.70 11.91 5.16
CA LEU A 39 -13.70 12.96 4.99
C LEU A 39 -13.81 14.07 6.05
N GLY A 40 -15.01 14.32 6.60
CA GLY A 40 -15.22 15.24 7.72
C GLY A 40 -15.02 14.62 9.11
N SER A 41 -14.69 13.34 9.22
CA SER A 41 -14.66 12.60 10.48
C SER A 41 -13.37 12.78 11.29
N ALA A 42 -13.44 12.42 12.59
CA ALA A 42 -12.25 12.29 13.43
C ALA A 42 -11.30 11.18 12.94
N ARG A 43 -11.84 10.11 12.33
CA ARG A 43 -11.08 9.03 11.71
C ARG A 43 -10.13 9.57 10.62
N MET A 44 -10.66 10.40 9.73
CA MET A 44 -9.85 11.02 8.68
C MET A 44 -8.75 11.93 9.26
N LYS A 45 -9.07 12.70 10.30
CA LYS A 45 -8.08 13.54 10.99
C LYS A 45 -6.99 12.73 11.70
N ALA A 46 -7.34 11.59 12.27
CA ALA A 46 -6.39 10.69 12.92
C ALA A 46 -5.51 9.94 11.91
N ALA A 47 -6.04 9.67 10.72
CA ALA A 47 -5.33 9.01 9.63
C ALA A 47 -4.33 9.93 8.91
N ALA A 48 -4.59 11.24 8.92
CA ALA A 48 -3.76 12.21 8.23
C ALA A 48 -2.40 12.40 8.90
N ARG A 49 -1.36 12.51 8.08
CA ARG A 49 0.02 12.78 8.54
C ARG A 49 0.27 14.27 8.77
N GLY A 50 -0.60 14.92 9.53
CA GLY A 50 -0.50 16.35 9.82
C GLY A 50 -1.86 16.98 10.10
N SER A 51 -1.95 18.31 10.02
CA SER A 51 -3.23 18.99 10.17
C SER A 51 -4.08 18.80 8.91
N PHE A 52 -5.11 17.97 9.01
CA PHE A 52 -6.07 17.75 7.93
C PHE A 52 -7.34 18.58 8.16
N SER A 53 -7.73 19.32 7.13
CA SER A 53 -9.00 20.04 7.08
C SER A 53 -9.54 20.00 5.65
N ILE A 54 -10.82 19.71 5.50
CA ILE A 54 -11.49 19.68 4.21
C ILE A 54 -12.82 20.44 4.30
N ASP A 55 -13.10 21.27 3.30
CA ASP A 55 -14.46 21.82 3.13
C ASP A 55 -15.38 20.72 2.57
N THR A 56 -16.23 20.18 3.42
CA THR A 56 -17.16 19.12 3.03
C THR A 56 -18.17 19.56 1.96
N LYS A 57 -18.41 20.88 1.79
CA LYS A 57 -19.27 21.41 0.73
C LYS A 57 -18.58 21.37 -0.64
N ALA A 58 -17.25 21.43 -0.66
CA ALA A 58 -16.46 21.36 -1.87
C ALA A 58 -16.23 19.92 -2.39
N ILE A 59 -16.71 18.89 -1.65
CA ILE A 59 -16.56 17.49 -2.07
C ILE A 59 -17.42 17.22 -3.31
N LYS A 60 -16.76 16.75 -4.36
CA LYS A 60 -17.34 16.40 -5.65
C LYS A 60 -16.85 15.07 -6.19
N GLU A 61 -17.51 14.55 -7.23
CA GLU A 61 -17.03 13.41 -7.99
C GLU A 61 -15.75 13.78 -8.73
N MET A 62 -14.68 13.01 -8.53
CA MET A 62 -13.36 13.22 -9.15
C MET A 62 -13.07 12.20 -10.25
N LYS A 63 -13.47 10.93 -10.05
CA LYS A 63 -13.35 9.82 -11.01
C LYS A 63 -14.53 8.88 -10.83
N VAL A 64 -15.09 8.39 -11.93
CA VAL A 64 -16.22 7.44 -11.94
C VAL A 64 -15.80 6.19 -12.71
N SER A 65 -16.06 5.03 -12.13
CA SER A 65 -15.87 3.72 -12.75
C SER A 65 -17.12 2.85 -12.50
N GLU A 66 -17.19 1.65 -13.10
CA GLU A 66 -18.33 0.75 -12.89
C GLU A 66 -18.44 0.30 -11.44
N GLY A 67 -17.31 -0.03 -10.79
CA GLY A 67 -17.27 -0.56 -9.42
C GLY A 67 -17.07 0.50 -8.32
N TYR A 68 -16.63 1.70 -8.66
CA TYR A 68 -16.37 2.74 -7.65
C TYR A 68 -16.57 4.17 -8.17
N VAL A 69 -16.73 5.09 -7.22
CA VAL A 69 -16.65 6.53 -7.45
C VAL A 69 -15.64 7.14 -6.46
N VAL A 70 -14.72 7.97 -6.95
CA VAL A 70 -13.84 8.76 -6.11
C VAL A 70 -14.49 10.10 -5.83
N TYR A 71 -14.65 10.43 -4.56
CA TYR A 71 -15.09 11.72 -4.06
C TYR A 71 -13.95 12.43 -3.36
N GLY A 72 -13.77 13.71 -3.61
CA GLY A 72 -12.72 14.50 -2.99
C GLY A 72 -12.90 16.00 -3.23
N SER A 73 -11.94 16.79 -2.76
CA SER A 73 -11.82 18.22 -3.06
C SER A 73 -10.63 18.50 -3.98
N GLU A 74 -10.55 19.71 -4.53
CA GLU A 74 -9.39 20.12 -5.36
C GLU A 74 -8.10 20.31 -4.56
N GLY A 75 -8.21 20.47 -3.24
CA GLY A 75 -7.07 20.65 -2.35
C GLY A 75 -6.46 19.32 -1.91
N ASN A 76 -7.05 18.71 -0.90
CA ASN A 76 -6.58 17.47 -0.30
C ASN A 76 -7.75 16.62 0.18
N GLY A 77 -7.48 15.33 0.36
CA GLY A 77 -8.44 14.35 0.85
C GLY A 77 -9.37 13.79 -0.22
N PHE A 78 -9.39 12.48 -0.31
CA PHE A 78 -10.34 11.75 -1.15
C PHE A 78 -10.79 10.44 -0.51
N ALA A 79 -11.92 9.93 -0.99
CA ALA A 79 -12.47 8.63 -0.63
C ALA A 79 -12.91 7.87 -1.87
N VAL A 80 -12.62 6.58 -1.92
CA VAL A 80 -13.07 5.65 -2.97
C VAL A 80 -14.25 4.87 -2.43
N ILE A 81 -15.42 5.06 -3.04
CA ILE A 81 -16.70 4.53 -2.57
C ILE A 81 -17.20 3.49 -3.57
N ALA A 82 -17.57 2.30 -3.06
CA ALA A 82 -18.13 1.22 -3.89
C ALA A 82 -19.53 1.59 -4.41
N THR A 83 -19.79 1.24 -5.67
CA THR A 83 -21.07 1.48 -6.35
C THR A 83 -22.17 0.50 -5.96
N ASP A 84 -21.82 -0.62 -5.33
CA ASP A 84 -22.75 -1.69 -4.99
C ASP A 84 -22.65 -2.11 -3.52
N ASP A 85 -23.76 -2.48 -2.89
CA ASP A 85 -23.84 -2.81 -1.46
C ASP A 85 -23.35 -4.23 -1.12
N THR A 86 -23.03 -5.05 -2.11
CA THR A 86 -22.30 -6.31 -1.91
C THR A 86 -20.86 -6.11 -1.46
N SER A 87 -20.35 -4.90 -1.58
CA SER A 87 -19.00 -4.52 -1.14
C SER A 87 -19.06 -3.48 -0.01
N PRO A 88 -18.03 -3.39 0.86
CA PRO A 88 -17.92 -2.30 1.83
C PRO A 88 -18.10 -0.95 1.16
N ALA A 89 -18.81 -0.03 1.81
CA ALA A 89 -19.08 1.27 1.18
C ALA A 89 -17.80 2.06 0.92
N ILE A 90 -16.86 2.06 1.86
CA ILE A 90 -15.56 2.71 1.74
C ILE A 90 -14.54 1.66 1.32
N LEU A 91 -13.96 1.80 0.13
CA LEU A 91 -12.89 0.93 -0.37
C LEU A 91 -11.50 1.44 0.03
N GLY A 92 -11.34 2.76 0.12
CA GLY A 92 -10.12 3.39 0.58
C GLY A 92 -10.26 4.89 0.72
N TYR A 93 -9.29 5.51 1.37
CA TYR A 93 -9.23 6.95 1.54
C TYR A 93 -7.81 7.43 1.84
N SER A 94 -7.55 8.69 1.53
CA SER A 94 -6.27 9.35 1.73
C SER A 94 -6.46 10.82 2.10
N ASP A 95 -5.49 11.39 2.81
CA ASP A 95 -5.40 12.83 3.09
C ASP A 95 -4.73 13.62 1.96
N THR A 96 -4.19 12.93 0.96
CA THR A 96 -3.54 13.54 -0.18
C THR A 96 -4.53 14.04 -1.23
N LYS A 97 -4.07 14.87 -2.15
CA LYS A 97 -4.85 15.31 -3.30
C LYS A 97 -5.09 14.14 -4.26
N PHE A 98 -6.31 14.07 -4.83
CA PHE A 98 -6.60 13.15 -5.91
C PHE A 98 -6.41 13.83 -7.27
N GLU A 99 -5.54 13.26 -8.10
CA GLU A 99 -5.37 13.66 -9.50
C GLU A 99 -6.03 12.62 -10.40
N PRO A 100 -7.05 12.99 -11.20
CA PRO A 100 -7.78 12.05 -12.06
C PRO A 100 -6.91 11.34 -13.12
N LYS A 101 -5.79 11.96 -13.50
CA LYS A 101 -4.77 11.39 -14.37
C LYS A 101 -3.53 11.06 -13.54
N SER A 102 -3.66 10.11 -12.64
CA SER A 102 -2.56 9.66 -11.81
C SER A 102 -1.42 9.09 -12.64
N THR A 103 -0.19 9.40 -12.23
CA THR A 103 1.02 8.76 -12.74
C THR A 103 1.54 7.69 -11.79
N ASN A 104 0.83 7.39 -10.69
CA ASN A 104 1.19 6.35 -9.75
C ASN A 104 0.63 4.98 -10.21
N PRO A 105 1.45 4.12 -10.84
CA PRO A 105 0.97 2.85 -11.38
C PRO A 105 0.51 1.88 -10.30
N ASN A 106 1.06 1.97 -9.08
CA ASN A 106 0.67 1.11 -7.97
C ASN A 106 -0.76 1.42 -7.53
N PHE A 107 -1.11 2.70 -7.44
CA PHE A 107 -2.45 3.12 -7.08
C PHE A 107 -3.47 2.84 -8.20
N GLU A 108 -3.12 3.07 -9.45
CA GLU A 108 -3.99 2.73 -10.60
C GLU A 108 -4.21 1.21 -10.70
N TRP A 109 -3.17 0.40 -10.41
CA TRP A 109 -3.32 -1.05 -10.28
C TRP A 109 -4.35 -1.42 -9.21
N TRP A 110 -4.25 -0.83 -8.01
CA TRP A 110 -5.22 -1.08 -6.94
C TRP A 110 -6.64 -0.66 -7.34
N LEU A 111 -6.81 0.50 -7.97
CA LEU A 111 -8.11 0.95 -8.47
C LEU A 111 -8.71 -0.03 -9.49
N SER A 112 -7.90 -0.62 -10.36
CA SER A 112 -8.35 -1.65 -11.31
C SER A 112 -8.84 -2.89 -10.58
N MET A 113 -8.06 -3.38 -9.62
CA MET A 113 -8.38 -4.57 -8.83
C MET A 113 -9.69 -4.43 -8.04
N VAL A 114 -9.89 -3.30 -7.36
CA VAL A 114 -11.13 -3.07 -6.61
C VAL A 114 -12.33 -2.86 -7.53
N ASN A 115 -12.14 -2.26 -8.71
CA ASN A 115 -13.20 -2.15 -9.71
C ASN A 115 -13.71 -3.52 -10.12
N GLU A 116 -12.81 -4.41 -10.52
CA GLU A 116 -13.14 -5.78 -10.91
C GLU A 116 -13.80 -6.56 -9.77
N ALA A 117 -13.28 -6.41 -8.55
CA ALA A 117 -13.81 -7.10 -7.38
C ALA A 117 -15.25 -6.66 -7.07
N VAL A 118 -15.56 -5.37 -7.09
CA VAL A 118 -16.91 -4.85 -6.83
C VAL A 118 -17.88 -5.30 -7.91
N VAL A 119 -17.50 -5.14 -9.18
CA VAL A 119 -18.35 -5.53 -10.33
C VAL A 119 -18.62 -7.03 -10.33
N SER A 120 -17.61 -7.86 -10.07
CA SER A 120 -17.78 -9.31 -10.01
C SER A 120 -18.69 -9.75 -8.86
N ARG A 121 -18.56 -9.14 -7.68
CA ARG A 121 -19.42 -9.42 -6.51
C ARG A 121 -20.87 -9.02 -6.79
N ALA A 122 -21.11 -7.83 -7.36
CA ALA A 122 -22.44 -7.37 -7.72
C ALA A 122 -23.11 -8.33 -8.70
N LYS A 123 -22.42 -8.75 -9.77
CA LYS A 123 -22.92 -9.74 -10.75
C LYS A 123 -23.25 -11.09 -10.12
N ALA A 124 -22.46 -11.53 -9.14
CA ALA A 124 -22.66 -12.80 -8.45
C ALA A 124 -23.68 -12.70 -7.29
N SER A 125 -24.17 -11.51 -6.95
CA SER A 125 -24.98 -11.22 -5.77
C SER A 125 -24.35 -11.76 -4.46
N LYS A 126 -23.01 -11.74 -4.40
CA LYS A 126 -22.24 -12.24 -3.25
C LYS A 126 -21.81 -11.07 -2.38
N VAL A 127 -22.33 -11.01 -1.16
CA VAL A 127 -21.86 -10.04 -0.15
C VAL A 127 -20.39 -10.30 0.15
N ALA A 128 -19.56 -9.25 0.09
CA ALA A 128 -18.17 -9.34 0.47
C ALA A 128 -18.05 -9.75 1.94
N LEU A 129 -17.16 -10.67 2.22
CA LEU A 129 -16.61 -10.78 3.56
C LEU A 129 -15.83 -9.49 3.80
N VAL A 130 -16.31 -8.65 4.71
CA VAL A 130 -15.55 -7.48 5.16
C VAL A 130 -14.25 -8.00 5.74
N ASN A 131 -13.11 -7.53 5.25
CA ASN A 131 -11.84 -7.79 5.88
C ASN A 131 -11.91 -7.21 7.29
N LYS A 132 -12.15 -8.05 8.26
CA LYS A 132 -12.14 -7.67 9.66
C LYS A 132 -10.79 -8.01 10.25
N MET A 133 -10.29 -7.12 11.07
CA MET A 133 -9.15 -7.42 11.92
C MET A 133 -9.42 -8.74 12.64
N PRO A 134 -8.50 -9.72 12.59
CA PRO A 134 -8.68 -10.99 13.27
C PRO A 134 -8.91 -10.77 14.78
N SER A 135 -9.98 -11.34 15.32
CA SER A 135 -10.33 -11.20 16.74
C SER A 135 -9.59 -12.20 17.62
N GLY A 136 -9.40 -11.86 18.90
CA GLY A 136 -8.83 -12.79 19.89
C GLY A 136 -7.30 -12.76 20.00
N TYR A 137 -6.61 -11.91 19.26
CA TYR A 137 -5.15 -11.80 19.26
C TYR A 137 -4.61 -10.63 20.11
N GLY A 138 -5.47 -9.79 20.66
CA GLY A 138 -5.06 -8.66 21.51
C GLY A 138 -4.39 -7.52 20.75
N TYR A 139 -4.64 -7.40 19.43
CA TYR A 139 -4.13 -6.30 18.62
C TYR A 139 -4.70 -4.96 19.10
N ALA A 140 -3.93 -3.89 18.91
CA ALA A 140 -4.44 -2.53 19.10
C ALA A 140 -5.64 -2.25 18.16
N GLU A 141 -6.54 -1.40 18.59
CA GLU A 141 -7.70 -1.00 17.75
C GLU A 141 -7.26 -0.38 16.43
N SER A 142 -6.16 0.38 16.44
CA SER A 142 -5.52 0.93 15.26
C SER A 142 -4.02 1.10 15.47
N VAL A 143 -3.27 1.12 14.40
CA VAL A 143 -1.84 1.47 14.36
C VAL A 143 -1.65 2.53 13.29
N ALA A 144 -1.22 3.73 13.69
CA ALA A 144 -0.89 4.78 12.73
C ALA A 144 0.26 4.33 11.81
N ALA A 145 0.35 4.92 10.62
CA ALA A 145 1.43 4.66 9.69
C ALA A 145 2.80 4.76 10.38
N LEU A 146 3.60 3.71 10.28
CA LEU A 146 4.90 3.59 10.96
C LEU A 146 6.01 4.32 10.19
N CYS A 147 6.01 4.21 8.86
CA CYS A 147 7.00 4.86 8.00
C CYS A 147 6.61 6.32 7.77
N GLU A 148 7.44 7.24 8.23
CA GLU A 148 7.25 8.69 7.99
C GLU A 148 7.69 9.11 6.60
N THR A 149 8.51 8.28 5.93
CA THR A 149 9.04 8.53 4.59
C THR A 149 7.93 8.58 3.55
N ARG A 150 8.10 9.51 2.59
CA ARG A 150 7.27 9.65 1.39
C ARG A 150 8.17 9.62 0.17
N TRP A 151 8.88 8.51 0.01
CA TRP A 151 9.89 8.40 -1.03
C TRP A 151 9.30 7.97 -2.36
N GLY A 152 9.95 8.41 -3.43
CA GLY A 152 9.61 8.08 -4.80
C GLY A 152 10.73 7.34 -5.51
N GLN A 153 10.72 7.37 -6.85
CA GLN A 153 11.66 6.61 -7.68
C GLN A 153 12.51 7.49 -8.59
N ASN A 154 12.19 8.78 -8.69
CA ASN A 154 12.90 9.77 -9.48
C ASN A 154 13.97 10.48 -8.62
N LYS A 155 14.48 11.61 -9.10
CA LYS A 155 15.48 12.42 -8.38
C LYS A 155 14.92 12.92 -7.03
N PRO A 156 15.69 12.84 -5.91
CA PRO A 156 17.10 12.44 -5.82
C PRO A 156 17.33 10.93 -5.72
N TYR A 157 16.31 10.14 -5.49
CA TYR A 157 16.40 8.70 -5.19
C TYR A 157 17.20 7.93 -6.23
N ASN A 158 17.05 8.26 -7.51
CA ASN A 158 17.73 7.58 -8.62
C ASN A 158 19.06 8.23 -9.05
N ASN A 159 19.64 9.15 -8.29
CA ASN A 159 20.87 9.84 -8.68
C ASN A 159 22.03 8.87 -9.01
N LEU A 160 22.09 7.73 -8.34
CA LEU A 160 23.10 6.69 -8.56
C LEU A 160 22.62 5.50 -9.43
N CYS A 161 21.37 5.52 -9.90
CA CYS A 161 20.90 4.53 -10.85
C CYS A 161 21.58 4.69 -12.21
N PRO A 162 21.63 3.64 -13.02
CA PRO A 162 22.23 3.72 -14.35
C PRO A 162 21.44 4.65 -15.27
N THR A 163 22.09 5.07 -16.35
CA THR A 163 21.47 5.85 -17.43
C THR A 163 21.11 4.91 -18.56
N ALA A 164 19.90 5.01 -19.07
CA ALA A 164 19.45 4.27 -20.25
C ALA A 164 20.15 4.78 -21.53
N THR A 165 20.03 4.04 -22.65
CA THR A 165 20.69 4.38 -23.91
C THR A 165 20.19 5.69 -24.53
N ASP A 166 18.98 6.14 -24.18
CA ASP A 166 18.43 7.44 -24.59
C ASP A 166 18.94 8.62 -23.77
N GLY A 167 19.83 8.37 -22.77
CA GLY A 167 20.39 9.38 -21.89
C GLY A 167 19.52 9.68 -20.64
N THR A 168 18.36 9.05 -20.50
CA THR A 168 17.51 9.24 -19.31
C THR A 168 18.03 8.42 -18.12
N ARG A 169 17.82 8.93 -16.90
CA ARG A 169 18.12 8.19 -15.68
C ARG A 169 17.02 7.19 -15.43
N THR A 170 17.37 5.92 -15.18
CA THR A 170 16.40 4.88 -14.85
C THR A 170 15.76 5.13 -13.48
N LEU A 171 14.58 4.57 -13.25
CA LEU A 171 13.93 4.60 -11.94
C LEU A 171 14.66 3.70 -10.94
N THR A 172 14.50 3.98 -9.64
CA THR A 172 15.05 3.11 -8.58
C THR A 172 14.44 1.71 -8.59
N GLY A 173 13.17 1.60 -9.02
CA GLY A 173 12.35 0.40 -8.93
C GLY A 173 11.59 0.30 -7.60
N CYS A 174 10.32 -0.10 -7.69
CA CYS A 174 9.41 -0.16 -6.54
C CYS A 174 9.90 -1.09 -5.42
N ALA A 175 10.58 -2.21 -5.77
CA ALA A 175 11.14 -3.13 -4.80
C ALA A 175 12.28 -2.51 -3.96
N ALA A 176 13.15 -1.71 -4.58
CA ALA A 176 14.20 -0.98 -3.86
C ALA A 176 13.58 0.13 -2.99
N THR A 177 12.64 0.91 -3.55
CA THR A 177 12.00 2.02 -2.84
C THR A 177 11.21 1.56 -1.60
N SER A 178 10.37 0.54 -1.73
CA SER A 178 9.61 0.01 -0.59
C SER A 178 10.52 -0.59 0.48
N THR A 179 11.56 -1.33 0.08
CA THR A 179 12.54 -1.90 1.02
C THR A 179 13.35 -0.82 1.72
N ALA A 180 13.79 0.22 1.00
CA ALA A 180 14.53 1.34 1.57
C ALA A 180 13.73 2.08 2.65
N GLN A 181 12.41 2.29 2.45
CA GLN A 181 11.54 2.92 3.44
C GLN A 181 11.41 2.09 4.72
N VAL A 182 11.32 0.75 4.59
CA VAL A 182 11.30 -0.16 5.73
C VAL A 182 12.63 -0.12 6.49
N LEU A 183 13.77 -0.17 5.79
CA LEU A 183 15.10 -0.06 6.42
C LEU A 183 15.30 1.32 7.09
N ARG A 184 14.81 2.41 6.47
CA ARG A 184 14.84 3.76 7.04
C ARG A 184 14.04 3.86 8.33
N TYR A 185 12.89 3.20 8.42
CA TYR A 185 12.10 3.11 9.65
C TYR A 185 12.92 2.45 10.78
N HIS A 186 13.59 1.35 10.49
CA HIS A 186 14.44 0.65 11.46
C HIS A 186 15.80 1.31 11.70
N ARG A 187 16.24 2.22 10.80
CA ARG A 187 17.57 2.82 10.80
C ARG A 187 18.69 1.79 10.89
N ALA A 188 18.57 0.71 10.15
CA ALA A 188 19.47 -0.44 10.17
C ALA A 188 19.53 -1.11 8.80
N PRO A 189 20.70 -1.72 8.48
CA PRO A 189 21.97 -1.63 9.17
C PRO A 189 22.72 -0.31 8.88
N GLU A 190 23.83 -0.01 9.58
CA GLU A 190 24.71 1.12 9.22
C GLU A 190 25.53 0.88 7.96
N HIS A 191 25.87 -0.36 7.67
CA HIS A 191 26.53 -0.84 6.45
C HIS A 191 26.08 -2.28 6.15
N GLY A 192 26.27 -2.72 4.93
CA GLY A 192 25.97 -4.10 4.54
C GLY A 192 27.16 -5.03 4.62
N ILE A 193 27.10 -6.16 3.89
CA ILE A 193 28.06 -7.26 3.91
C ILE A 193 28.51 -7.57 2.48
N GLY A 194 29.84 -7.58 2.25
CA GLY A 194 30.44 -7.96 0.98
C GLY A 194 30.11 -7.04 -0.18
N SER A 195 30.12 -7.58 -1.38
CA SER A 195 29.88 -6.82 -2.62
C SER A 195 29.13 -7.64 -3.66
N ARG A 196 28.53 -6.95 -4.64
CA ARG A 196 27.89 -7.56 -5.81
C ARG A 196 28.09 -6.72 -7.05
N THR A 197 28.26 -7.37 -8.20
CA THR A 197 28.25 -6.75 -9.53
C THR A 197 27.17 -7.42 -10.39
N ILE A 198 26.36 -6.61 -11.07
CA ILE A 198 25.36 -7.04 -12.04
C ILE A 198 25.82 -6.59 -13.43
N TYR A 199 25.67 -7.45 -14.42
CA TYR A 199 25.95 -7.17 -15.82
C TYR A 199 24.64 -7.21 -16.60
N TYR A 200 24.40 -6.19 -17.43
CA TYR A 200 23.22 -6.09 -18.30
C TYR A 200 23.62 -6.45 -19.73
N PRO A 201 23.32 -7.67 -20.21
CA PRO A 201 23.92 -8.19 -21.43
C PRO A 201 23.40 -7.62 -22.73
N ALA A 202 22.18 -7.13 -22.79
CA ALA A 202 21.65 -6.52 -24.02
C ALA A 202 20.25 -5.99 -23.78
N ASN A 203 20.07 -4.75 -23.75
CA ASN A 203 18.78 -4.04 -23.87
C ASN A 203 19.12 -2.56 -23.89
N ASN A 204 18.29 -1.71 -23.31
CA ASN A 204 18.52 -0.27 -23.16
C ASN A 204 19.77 0.10 -22.36
N MET A 205 20.53 -0.90 -21.86
CA MET A 205 21.72 -0.73 -21.01
C MET A 205 22.83 -1.74 -21.36
N SER A 206 22.92 -2.12 -22.64
CA SER A 206 23.88 -3.11 -23.13
C SER A 206 25.33 -2.76 -22.72
N GLY A 207 26.02 -3.74 -22.15
CA GLY A 207 27.41 -3.61 -21.70
C GLY A 207 27.61 -2.82 -20.41
N THR A 208 26.57 -2.35 -19.77
CA THR A 208 26.64 -1.67 -18.47
C THR A 208 26.79 -2.68 -17.34
N LYS A 209 27.71 -2.43 -16.43
CA LYS A 209 27.82 -3.11 -15.16
C LYS A 209 27.53 -2.14 -14.02
N ILE A 210 26.86 -2.63 -12.98
CA ILE A 210 26.57 -1.86 -11.76
C ILE A 210 27.07 -2.67 -10.58
N SER A 211 27.76 -2.01 -9.65
CA SER A 211 28.36 -2.67 -8.50
C SER A 211 28.04 -1.92 -7.23
N ALA A 212 27.79 -2.67 -6.16
CA ALA A 212 27.75 -2.15 -4.79
C ALA A 212 28.80 -2.88 -3.95
N ASP A 213 29.52 -2.12 -3.12
CA ASP A 213 30.38 -2.63 -2.06
C ASP A 213 29.68 -2.32 -0.74
N PHE A 214 28.78 -3.22 -0.35
CA PHE A 214 27.89 -3.02 0.81
C PHE A 214 28.66 -2.85 2.11
N GLU A 215 29.84 -3.45 2.20
CA GLU A 215 30.70 -3.37 3.38
C GLU A 215 31.34 -1.99 3.54
N LYS A 216 31.55 -1.27 2.41
CA LYS A 216 32.07 0.10 2.41
C LYS A 216 30.99 1.15 2.39
N SER A 217 29.78 0.81 1.95
CA SER A 217 28.65 1.72 1.99
C SER A 217 28.29 2.06 3.44
N LYS A 218 28.20 3.34 3.73
CA LYS A 218 27.75 3.83 5.04
C LYS A 218 26.39 4.51 4.87
N TYR A 219 25.36 3.91 5.45
CA TYR A 219 24.00 4.45 5.37
C TYR A 219 23.79 5.46 6.48
N ASP A 220 23.85 6.74 6.15
CA ASP A 220 23.57 7.81 7.09
C ASP A 220 22.04 8.05 7.19
N TRP A 221 21.42 7.28 8.07
CA TRP A 221 19.98 7.35 8.30
C TRP A 221 19.52 8.71 8.85
N ASN A 222 20.39 9.51 9.43
CA ASN A 222 20.04 10.84 9.95
C ASN A 222 20.06 11.89 8.84
N ALA A 223 20.90 11.73 7.82
CA ALA A 223 20.93 12.60 6.65
C ALA A 223 19.76 12.34 5.68
N MET A 224 19.13 11.15 5.75
CA MET A 224 17.98 10.82 4.90
C MET A 224 16.72 11.54 5.40
N LEU A 225 16.16 12.43 4.58
CA LEU A 225 14.93 13.16 4.87
C LEU A 225 13.69 12.26 4.71
N GLU A 226 12.60 12.65 5.34
CA GLU A 226 11.30 11.99 5.17
C GLU A 226 10.67 12.28 3.81
N THR A 227 10.92 13.49 3.27
CA THR A 227 10.44 13.95 1.95
C THR A 227 11.53 14.75 1.24
N TYR A 228 11.50 14.76 -0.10
CA TYR A 228 12.47 15.46 -0.95
C TYR A 228 11.75 16.38 -1.96
N ASP A 229 10.82 17.17 -1.49
CA ASP A 229 9.93 17.96 -2.33
C ASP A 229 10.56 19.18 -2.97
N SER A 230 11.51 19.93 -2.33
CA SER A 230 12.14 21.06 -3.02
C SER A 230 13.43 21.61 -2.41
N LYS A 231 13.80 21.25 -1.20
CA LYS A 231 14.98 21.83 -0.52
C LYS A 231 15.72 20.74 0.25
N TYR A 232 16.70 20.17 -0.38
CA TYR A 232 17.63 19.25 0.25
C TYR A 232 19.07 19.57 -0.20
N SER A 233 20.03 19.28 0.66
CA SER A 233 21.46 19.38 0.36
C SER A 233 21.92 18.23 -0.55
N LEU A 234 23.12 18.34 -1.12
CA LEU A 234 23.73 17.23 -1.85
C LEU A 234 23.94 16.03 -0.95
N GLU A 235 24.36 16.22 0.30
CA GLU A 235 24.58 15.17 1.28
C GLU A 235 23.29 14.38 1.57
N GLU A 236 22.16 15.07 1.77
CA GLU A 236 20.85 14.44 1.98
C GLU A 236 20.37 13.67 0.75
N GLY A 237 20.58 14.24 -0.44
CA GLY A 237 20.25 13.58 -1.71
C GLY A 237 21.13 12.35 -1.98
N ASP A 238 22.43 12.43 -1.71
CA ASP A 238 23.36 11.33 -1.89
C ASP A 238 23.12 10.19 -0.88
N ALA A 239 22.74 10.54 0.37
CA ALA A 239 22.42 9.54 1.38
C ALA A 239 21.25 8.63 0.96
N VAL A 240 20.16 9.19 0.46
CA VAL A 240 19.02 8.39 0.00
C VAL A 240 19.33 7.68 -1.33
N ALA A 241 20.09 8.29 -2.22
CA ALA A 241 20.47 7.66 -3.48
C ALA A 241 21.35 6.42 -3.27
N LEU A 242 22.24 6.45 -2.25
CA LEU A 242 23.13 5.34 -1.93
C LEU A 242 22.33 4.10 -1.52
N ILE A 243 21.41 4.21 -0.58
CA ILE A 243 20.60 3.04 -0.16
C ILE A 243 19.73 2.51 -1.30
N MET A 244 19.16 3.40 -2.14
CA MET A 244 18.38 3.00 -3.31
C MET A 244 19.20 2.22 -4.33
N HIS A 245 20.41 2.72 -4.64
CA HIS A 245 21.35 2.06 -5.53
C HIS A 245 21.75 0.69 -5.00
N ASP A 246 22.16 0.61 -3.74
CA ASP A 246 22.66 -0.63 -3.15
C ASP A 246 21.55 -1.68 -3.05
N LEU A 247 20.34 -1.29 -2.68
CA LEU A 247 19.18 -2.20 -2.72
C LEU A 247 18.88 -2.67 -4.14
N GLY A 248 18.93 -1.79 -5.12
CA GLY A 248 18.78 -2.18 -6.53
C GLY A 248 19.80 -3.26 -6.94
N VAL A 249 21.05 -3.09 -6.55
CA VAL A 249 22.09 -4.11 -6.79
C VAL A 249 21.80 -5.38 -5.98
N ALA A 250 21.41 -5.26 -4.71
CA ALA A 250 21.14 -6.41 -3.83
C ALA A 250 20.01 -7.30 -4.35
N VAL A 251 18.94 -6.71 -4.90
CA VAL A 251 17.80 -7.47 -5.42
C VAL A 251 17.97 -7.91 -6.88
N GLY A 252 19.01 -7.45 -7.57
CA GLY A 252 19.22 -7.73 -8.99
C GLY A 252 18.22 -6.99 -9.86
N MET A 253 18.09 -5.68 -9.65
CA MET A 253 17.15 -4.82 -10.35
C MET A 253 17.36 -4.87 -11.86
N GLU A 254 16.31 -5.12 -12.60
CA GLU A 254 16.21 -4.88 -14.04
C GLU A 254 15.82 -3.42 -14.25
N TYR A 255 16.82 -2.57 -14.50
CA TYR A 255 16.63 -1.15 -14.61
C TYR A 255 15.99 -0.73 -15.95
N GLY A 256 15.07 0.19 -15.89
CA GLY A 256 14.41 0.80 -17.04
C GLY A 256 14.04 2.25 -16.76
N SER A 257 13.92 3.03 -17.83
CA SER A 257 13.37 4.38 -17.78
C SER A 257 11.85 4.33 -17.59
N GLU A 258 11.23 5.46 -17.28
CA GLU A 258 9.77 5.56 -17.19
C GLU A 258 9.09 5.18 -18.51
N THR A 259 9.70 5.52 -19.64
CA THR A 259 9.22 5.18 -20.99
C THR A 259 9.38 3.71 -21.35
N ASP A 260 10.29 3.00 -20.68
CA ASP A 260 10.53 1.56 -20.88
C ASP A 260 9.69 0.69 -19.93
N GLY A 261 8.75 1.27 -19.19
CA GLY A 261 7.93 0.56 -18.21
C GLY A 261 8.52 0.50 -16.80
N GLY A 262 9.62 1.24 -16.55
CA GLY A 262 10.24 1.36 -15.24
C GLY A 262 11.21 0.23 -14.88
N SER A 263 11.68 0.24 -13.65
CA SER A 263 12.62 -0.73 -13.10
C SER A 263 11.89 -1.76 -12.23
N GLY A 264 12.24 -3.04 -12.34
CA GLY A 264 11.59 -4.13 -11.63
C GLY A 264 12.55 -5.18 -11.05
N ALA A 265 12.11 -5.85 -9.98
CA ALA A 265 12.80 -7.02 -9.41
C ALA A 265 11.79 -7.99 -8.81
N LEU A 266 12.15 -9.27 -8.75
CA LEU A 266 11.32 -10.27 -8.09
C LEU A 266 11.33 -10.08 -6.57
N HIS A 267 10.17 -10.13 -5.93
CA HIS A 267 10.06 -9.96 -4.48
C HIS A 267 10.84 -11.01 -3.67
N GLU A 268 10.97 -12.24 -4.17
CA GLU A 268 11.81 -13.24 -3.51
C GLU A 268 13.28 -12.83 -3.43
N ASN A 269 13.74 -12.00 -4.39
CA ASN A 269 15.10 -11.47 -4.36
C ASN A 269 15.28 -10.40 -3.28
N VAL A 270 14.21 -9.73 -2.84
CA VAL A 270 14.25 -8.80 -1.71
C VAL A 270 14.67 -9.55 -0.44
N ALA A 271 13.97 -10.63 -0.09
CA ALA A 271 14.33 -11.44 1.08
C ALA A 271 15.77 -12.00 0.99
N LYS A 272 16.13 -12.56 -0.17
CA LYS A 272 17.50 -13.08 -0.42
C LYS A 272 18.55 -11.98 -0.31
N GLY A 273 18.28 -10.79 -0.84
CA GLY A 273 19.17 -9.63 -0.78
C GLY A 273 19.35 -9.14 0.66
N LEU A 274 18.28 -9.03 1.43
CA LEU A 274 18.30 -8.63 2.83
C LEU A 274 19.11 -9.63 3.69
N GLN A 275 18.89 -10.92 3.50
CA GLN A 275 19.68 -11.97 4.18
C GLN A 275 21.16 -11.88 3.84
N ARG A 276 21.49 -11.81 2.56
CA ARG A 276 22.86 -11.95 2.08
C ARG A 276 23.72 -10.71 2.26
N TYR A 277 23.14 -9.52 2.03
CA TYR A 277 23.88 -8.28 1.95
C TYR A 277 23.58 -7.29 3.07
N TYR A 278 22.50 -7.52 3.83
CA TYR A 278 22.12 -6.64 4.94
C TYR A 278 22.10 -7.34 6.30
N GLY A 279 22.40 -8.66 6.34
CA GLY A 279 22.47 -9.43 7.59
C GLY A 279 21.13 -9.65 8.28
N ILE A 280 20.02 -9.48 7.55
CA ILE A 280 18.65 -9.68 8.09
C ILE A 280 18.26 -11.14 7.83
N GLU A 281 18.78 -12.04 8.66
CA GLU A 281 18.70 -13.50 8.46
C GLU A 281 17.27 -14.04 8.50
N ASP A 282 16.36 -13.39 9.22
CA ASP A 282 14.95 -13.77 9.38
C ASP A 282 14.01 -13.17 8.33
N ALA A 283 14.53 -12.39 7.36
CA ALA A 283 13.77 -11.90 6.24
C ALA A 283 13.16 -13.07 5.45
N LYS A 284 11.84 -13.03 5.19
CA LYS A 284 11.11 -14.11 4.53
C LYS A 284 10.27 -13.59 3.40
N TYR A 285 10.29 -14.33 2.29
CA TYR A 285 9.32 -14.17 1.21
C TYR A 285 8.21 -15.21 1.37
N ILE A 286 6.98 -14.75 1.46
CA ILE A 286 5.79 -15.61 1.58
C ILE A 286 4.78 -15.25 0.49
N VAL A 287 3.96 -16.20 0.08
CA VAL A 287 3.02 -16.05 -1.04
C VAL A 287 1.60 -16.29 -0.55
N ARG A 288 0.69 -15.38 -0.88
CA ARG A 288 -0.71 -15.41 -0.46
C ARG A 288 -1.42 -16.76 -0.68
N LYS A 289 -1.13 -17.41 -1.81
CA LYS A 289 -1.77 -18.70 -2.18
C LYS A 289 -1.51 -19.83 -1.19
N ASP A 290 -0.47 -19.73 -0.35
CA ASP A 290 -0.06 -20.76 0.60
C ASP A 290 -0.76 -20.59 1.97
N TYR A 291 -1.63 -19.59 2.11
CA TYR A 291 -2.34 -19.23 3.34
C TYR A 291 -3.84 -19.06 3.10
N SER A 292 -4.66 -19.36 4.10
CA SER A 292 -6.05 -18.94 4.12
C SER A 292 -6.17 -17.41 4.26
N ASP A 293 -7.32 -16.84 3.90
CA ASP A 293 -7.57 -15.41 4.04
C ASP A 293 -7.36 -14.91 5.48
N ASN A 294 -7.82 -15.69 6.47
CA ASN A 294 -7.65 -15.34 7.87
C ASN A 294 -6.19 -15.36 8.32
N GLU A 295 -5.42 -16.36 7.89
CA GLU A 295 -3.99 -16.46 8.21
C GLU A 295 -3.21 -15.33 7.57
N TRP A 296 -3.52 -15.00 6.30
CA TRP A 296 -2.87 -13.91 5.59
C TRP A 296 -3.10 -12.56 6.28
N MET A 297 -4.36 -12.26 6.60
CA MET A 297 -4.70 -11.04 7.33
C MET A 297 -4.07 -11.02 8.72
N ARG A 298 -4.04 -12.17 9.43
CA ARG A 298 -3.36 -12.26 10.73
C ARG A 298 -1.88 -11.91 10.63
N ILE A 299 -1.17 -12.39 9.61
CA ILE A 299 0.25 -12.06 9.40
C ILE A 299 0.42 -10.54 9.26
N ILE A 300 -0.39 -9.89 8.43
CA ILE A 300 -0.31 -8.44 8.21
C ILE A 300 -0.53 -7.67 9.52
N TYR A 301 -1.62 -7.95 10.23
CA TYR A 301 -1.94 -7.24 11.46
C TYR A 301 -0.93 -7.50 12.58
N GLU A 302 -0.46 -8.74 12.69
CA GLU A 302 0.55 -9.13 13.69
C GLU A 302 1.86 -8.37 13.49
N GLN A 303 2.37 -8.31 12.26
CA GLN A 303 3.60 -7.58 11.95
C GLN A 303 3.43 -6.08 12.25
N ILE A 304 2.38 -5.46 11.76
CA ILE A 304 2.13 -4.02 11.97
C ILE A 304 1.92 -3.72 13.47
N ASN A 305 1.17 -4.56 14.20
CA ASN A 305 0.97 -4.39 15.65
C ASN A 305 2.30 -4.50 16.42
N ASN A 306 3.22 -5.33 15.95
CA ASN A 306 4.58 -5.49 16.49
C ASN A 306 5.57 -4.43 15.97
N LYS A 307 5.08 -3.37 15.29
CA LYS A 307 5.91 -2.29 14.73
C LYS A 307 6.89 -2.77 13.68
N GLN A 308 6.47 -3.73 12.86
CA GLN A 308 7.21 -4.29 11.75
C GLN A 308 6.48 -3.94 10.44
N PRO A 309 6.84 -2.85 9.75
CA PRO A 309 6.30 -2.56 8.44
C PRO A 309 6.71 -3.63 7.43
N LEU A 310 5.82 -3.92 6.48
CA LEU A 310 5.99 -5.00 5.52
C LEU A 310 6.30 -4.45 4.13
N VAL A 311 7.29 -5.01 3.46
CA VAL A 311 7.39 -4.91 2.00
C VAL A 311 6.35 -5.85 1.40
N TYR A 312 5.36 -5.29 0.74
CA TYR A 312 4.25 -6.04 0.16
C TYR A 312 4.25 -5.91 -1.36
N GLY A 313 3.73 -6.90 -2.05
CA GLY A 313 3.65 -6.87 -3.51
C GLY A 313 2.39 -7.51 -4.05
N GLY A 314 1.94 -6.95 -5.16
CA GLY A 314 0.87 -7.51 -5.97
C GLY A 314 1.34 -7.71 -7.41
N PHE A 315 0.71 -8.63 -8.12
CA PHE A 315 0.97 -8.89 -9.53
C PHE A 315 -0.35 -8.98 -10.29
N ASP A 316 -0.42 -8.27 -11.37
CA ASP A 316 -1.49 -8.34 -12.37
C ASP A 316 -0.91 -8.64 -13.75
N LYS A 317 -1.61 -9.46 -14.55
CA LYS A 317 -1.11 -9.89 -15.87
C LYS A 317 -1.02 -8.76 -16.89
N SER A 318 -1.85 -7.72 -16.73
CA SER A 318 -1.93 -6.60 -17.66
C SER A 318 -1.05 -5.42 -17.27
N MET A 319 -0.85 -5.21 -15.95
CA MET A 319 -0.15 -4.06 -15.40
C MET A 319 1.20 -4.40 -14.76
N GLY A 320 1.54 -5.70 -14.69
CA GLY A 320 2.81 -6.15 -14.11
C GLY A 320 2.80 -6.27 -12.59
N GLY A 321 4.00 -6.32 -12.01
CA GLY A 321 4.21 -6.42 -10.57
C GLY A 321 4.48 -5.07 -9.93
N HIS A 322 3.93 -4.85 -8.73
CA HIS A 322 4.11 -3.63 -7.96
C HIS A 322 4.52 -3.95 -6.54
N SER A 323 5.44 -3.16 -5.97
CA SER A 323 5.90 -3.25 -4.59
C SER A 323 5.60 -1.97 -3.84
N PHE A 324 5.14 -2.09 -2.59
CA PHE A 324 4.77 -0.99 -1.72
C PHE A 324 4.90 -1.42 -0.24
N VAL A 325 4.70 -0.49 0.69
CA VAL A 325 4.80 -0.78 2.13
C VAL A 325 3.42 -0.83 2.75
N LEU A 326 3.18 -1.85 3.59
CA LEU A 326 2.07 -1.89 4.53
C LEU A 326 2.61 -1.57 5.92
N ASP A 327 2.11 -0.52 6.57
CA ASP A 327 2.75 -0.02 7.78
C ASP A 327 1.78 0.56 8.84
N GLY A 328 0.49 0.35 8.66
CA GLY A 328 -0.51 0.80 9.63
C GLY A 328 -1.86 0.14 9.36
N TYR A 329 -2.81 0.34 10.25
CA TYR A 329 -4.21 -0.01 10.03
C TYR A 329 -5.13 0.84 10.91
N ASP A 330 -6.35 1.07 10.43
CA ASP A 330 -7.36 1.83 11.16
C ASP A 330 -8.31 0.91 11.96
N ALA A 331 -9.16 1.53 12.77
CA ALA A 331 -10.12 0.82 13.64
C ALA A 331 -11.16 -0.01 12.89
N GLU A 332 -11.32 0.18 11.59
CA GLU A 332 -12.26 -0.58 10.76
C GLU A 332 -11.55 -1.65 9.91
N GLY A 333 -10.25 -1.81 10.10
CA GLY A 333 -9.45 -2.85 9.50
C GLY A 333 -8.91 -2.52 8.11
N LYS A 334 -8.91 -1.24 7.69
CA LYS A 334 -8.19 -0.84 6.47
C LYS A 334 -6.72 -0.70 6.75
N VAL A 335 -5.91 -1.24 5.87
CA VAL A 335 -4.45 -1.22 6.00
C VAL A 335 -3.89 0.06 5.38
N HIS A 336 -2.96 0.71 6.07
CA HIS A 336 -2.23 1.84 5.49
C HIS A 336 -1.20 1.34 4.48
N VAL A 337 -1.24 1.97 3.31
CA VAL A 337 -0.34 1.70 2.18
C VAL A 337 0.49 2.94 1.89
N ASN A 338 1.81 2.78 1.89
CA ASN A 338 2.75 3.74 1.32
C ASN A 338 3.17 3.22 -0.06
N TRP A 339 2.72 3.90 -1.10
CA TRP A 339 2.87 3.43 -2.47
C TRP A 339 4.27 3.58 -3.05
N GLY A 340 5.15 4.35 -2.40
CA GLY A 340 6.50 4.62 -2.90
C GLY A 340 6.55 5.58 -4.11
N TRP A 341 5.64 6.56 -4.14
CA TRP A 341 5.49 7.58 -5.18
C TRP A 341 5.31 8.98 -4.58
N ASP A 342 6.36 9.44 -3.89
CA ASP A 342 6.42 10.78 -3.26
C ASP A 342 5.24 11.07 -2.31
N GLY A 343 4.70 10.02 -1.68
CA GLY A 343 3.54 10.09 -0.79
C GLY A 343 2.20 10.27 -1.50
N ASN A 344 2.19 10.32 -2.83
CA ASN A 344 0.95 10.48 -3.59
C ASN A 344 0.04 9.27 -3.40
N TYR A 345 -1.18 9.52 -2.95
CA TYR A 345 -2.22 8.53 -2.65
C TYR A 345 -1.92 7.61 -1.46
N ASP A 346 -0.84 7.84 -0.68
CA ASP A 346 -0.65 7.10 0.57
C ASP A 346 -1.92 7.21 1.42
N GLY A 347 -2.38 6.10 2.01
CA GLY A 347 -3.66 6.11 2.71
C GLY A 347 -4.11 4.73 3.16
N TYR A 348 -5.37 4.60 3.53
CA TYR A 348 -5.97 3.39 4.08
C TYR A 348 -6.88 2.70 3.06
N TYR A 349 -6.62 1.42 2.79
CA TYR A 349 -7.24 0.67 1.70
C TYR A 349 -7.68 -0.73 2.13
N ASP A 350 -8.72 -1.27 1.43
CA ASP A 350 -9.16 -2.67 1.55
C ASP A 350 -8.25 -3.60 0.77
#